data_c5bc298c7233d7a34637c78df5b28877
#
_entry.id   c5bc298c7233d7a34637c78df5b28877
#
_cell.length_a   1.000
_cell.length_b   1.000
_cell.length_c   1.000
_cell.angle_alpha   90.00
_cell.angle_beta   90.00
_cell.angle_gamma   90.00
#
_symmetry.space_group_name_H-M   'P 1'
#
loop_
_entity.id
_entity.type
_entity.pdbx_description
1 polymer ?
#
loop_
_entity_poly.entity_id
_entity_poly.type
_entity_poly.pdbx_seq_one_letter_code
_entity_poly.pdbx_strand_id
1 'polypeptide(L)' 'MKKIQYEVSGVMNSEGKTKIKNSLDKIQGVQEVQVDAGTGKVKVQYNEPATKGAIKSSILKQGFTLG' A
#
# COMPACT_ATOMS: atom_id res chain seq x y z
N MET A 1 11.24 3.97 12.69
CA MET A 1 10.50 3.68 11.45
C MET A 1 9.25 2.88 11.77
N LYS A 2 8.11 3.30 11.24
CA LYS A 2 6.84 2.65 11.50
C LYS A 2 6.53 1.63 10.41
N LYS A 3 5.84 0.58 10.79
CA LYS A 3 5.43 -0.48 9.85
C LYS A 3 3.96 -0.75 10.00
N ILE A 4 3.27 -0.89 8.87
CA ILE A 4 1.88 -1.32 8.86
C ILE A 4 1.69 -2.40 7.81
N GLN A 5 0.65 -3.20 8.00
CA GLN A 5 0.27 -4.23 7.06
C GLN A 5 -1.24 -4.18 6.84
N TYR A 6 -1.63 -4.23 5.59
CA TYR A 6 -3.05 -4.31 5.20
C TYR A 6 -3.27 -5.54 4.34
N GLU A 7 -4.47 -6.08 4.41
CA GLU A 7 -4.93 -7.06 3.45
C GLU A 7 -5.83 -6.35 2.46
N VAL A 8 -5.44 -6.41 1.19
CA VAL A 8 -6.11 -5.68 0.12
C VAL A 8 -6.81 -6.66 -0.81
N SER A 9 -8.10 -6.47 -1.01
CA SER A 9 -8.87 -7.27 -1.95
C SER A 9 -8.73 -6.70 -3.34
N GLY A 10 -8.66 -7.58 -4.34
CA GLY A 10 -8.59 -7.17 -5.73
C GLY A 10 -7.19 -7.12 -6.32
N VAL A 11 -6.16 -7.41 -5.53
CA VAL A 11 -4.79 -7.49 -6.03
C VAL A 11 -4.57 -8.90 -6.54
N MET A 12 -4.85 -9.11 -7.82
CA MET A 12 -4.83 -10.45 -8.40
C MET A 12 -3.72 -10.67 -9.42
N ASN A 13 -2.95 -9.63 -9.74
CA ASN A 13 -1.89 -9.72 -10.74
C ASN A 13 -0.83 -8.66 -10.51
N SER A 14 0.22 -8.70 -11.33
CA SER A 14 1.34 -7.75 -11.23
C SER A 14 0.91 -6.31 -11.48
N GLU A 15 -0.10 -6.09 -12.28
CA GLU A 15 -0.57 -4.75 -12.57
C GLU A 15 -1.16 -4.09 -11.33
N GLY A 16 -1.99 -4.81 -10.58
CA GLY A 16 -2.53 -4.31 -9.33
C GLY A 16 -1.43 -4.04 -8.30
N LYS A 17 -0.47 -4.95 -8.21
CA LYS A 17 0.69 -4.79 -7.35
C LYS A 17 1.46 -3.51 -7.69
N THR A 18 1.71 -3.28 -8.96
CA THR A 18 2.44 -2.11 -9.43
C THR A 18 1.68 -0.81 -9.13
N LYS A 19 0.37 -0.82 -9.33
CA LYS A 19 -0.46 0.34 -9.02
C LYS A 19 -0.37 0.73 -7.55
N ILE A 20 -0.51 -0.24 -6.67
CA ILE A 20 -0.43 0.01 -5.23
C ILE A 20 0.95 0.55 -4.87
N LYS A 21 1.99 -0.13 -5.33
CA LYS A 21 3.37 0.27 -5.02
C LYS A 21 3.66 1.69 -5.49
N ASN A 22 3.30 2.01 -6.73
CA ASN A 22 3.55 3.34 -7.29
C ASN A 22 2.75 4.42 -6.54
N SER A 23 1.52 4.12 -6.18
CA SER A 23 0.68 5.04 -5.43
C SER A 23 1.28 5.35 -4.06
N LEU A 24 1.75 4.33 -3.36
CA LEU A 24 2.32 4.50 -2.02
C LEU A 24 3.71 5.14 -2.07
N ASP A 25 4.51 4.84 -3.08
CA ASP A 25 5.83 5.44 -3.24
C ASP A 25 5.78 6.96 -3.41
N LYS A 26 4.66 7.49 -3.87
CA LYS A 26 4.47 8.93 -4.03
C LYS A 26 4.24 9.66 -2.72
N ILE A 27 3.90 8.94 -1.68
CA ILE A 27 3.64 9.54 -0.38
C ILE A 27 4.97 9.87 0.27
N GLN A 28 5.15 11.14 0.63
CA GLN A 28 6.37 11.57 1.31
C GLN A 28 6.45 10.92 2.68
N GLY A 29 7.57 10.29 2.97
CA GLY A 29 7.79 9.58 4.23
C GLY A 29 7.69 8.06 4.11
N VAL A 30 7.15 7.56 3.00
CA VAL A 30 7.12 6.11 2.75
C VAL A 30 8.51 5.65 2.32
N GLN A 31 9.06 4.68 3.05
CA GLN A 31 10.41 4.17 2.82
C GLN A 31 10.43 2.92 1.97
N GLU A 32 9.51 2.00 2.26
CA GLU A 32 9.46 0.73 1.55
C GLU A 32 8.04 0.23 1.46
N VAL A 33 7.71 -0.35 0.32
CA VAL A 33 6.40 -0.96 0.08
C VAL A 33 6.62 -2.36 -0.45
N GLN A 34 5.99 -3.35 0.19
CA GLN A 34 5.99 -4.72 -0.28
C GLN A 34 4.56 -5.16 -0.52
N VAL A 35 4.28 -5.68 -1.69
CA VAL A 35 2.96 -6.15 -2.06
C VAL A 35 3.04 -7.60 -2.50
N ASP A 36 2.21 -8.44 -1.90
CA ASP A 36 2.09 -9.83 -2.30
C ASP A 36 0.79 -9.99 -3.10
N ALA A 37 0.92 -10.14 -4.40
CA ALA A 37 -0.23 -10.27 -5.29
C ALA A 37 -1.03 -11.55 -5.05
N GLY A 38 -0.38 -12.61 -4.59
CA GLY A 38 -1.06 -13.88 -4.33
C GLY A 38 -2.01 -13.84 -3.14
N THR A 39 -1.62 -13.14 -2.07
CA THR A 39 -2.41 -13.07 -0.84
C THR A 39 -3.07 -11.71 -0.63
N GLY A 40 -2.65 -10.70 -1.39
CA GLY A 40 -3.16 -9.35 -1.22
C GLY A 40 -2.58 -8.61 -0.02
N LYS A 41 -1.53 -9.12 0.58
CA LYS A 41 -0.91 -8.47 1.74
C LYS A 41 -0.01 -7.33 1.28
N VAL A 42 -0.19 -6.17 1.90
CA VAL A 42 0.62 -4.98 1.63
C VAL A 42 1.31 -4.57 2.92
N LYS A 43 2.64 -4.53 2.89
CA LYS A 43 3.45 -4.08 4.02
C LYS A 43 4.11 -2.77 3.66
N VAL A 44 4.02 -1.79 4.54
CA VAL A 44 4.59 -0.47 4.30
C VAL A 44 5.44 -0.05 5.48
N GLN A 45 6.67 0.38 5.20
CA GLN A 45 7.54 1.02 6.17
C GLN A 45 7.52 2.51 5.88
N TYR A 46 7.26 3.32 6.90
CA TYR A 46 7.13 4.75 6.71
C TYR A 46 7.57 5.53 7.93
N ASN A 47 7.87 6.80 7.70
CA ASN A 47 8.13 7.79 8.73
C ASN A 47 7.28 9.02 8.46
N GLU A 48 7.24 9.94 9.41
CA GLU A 48 6.58 11.22 9.19
C GLU A 48 7.20 11.93 7.98
N PRO A 49 6.44 12.66 7.17
CA PRO A 49 5.04 13.02 7.38
C PRO A 49 3.99 12.00 6.93
N ALA A 50 4.39 10.82 6.48
CA ALA A 50 3.43 9.79 6.10
C ALA A 50 2.63 9.33 7.32
N THR A 51 1.35 9.02 7.09
CA THR A 51 0.45 8.54 8.13
C THR A 51 -0.28 7.29 7.64
N LYS A 52 -0.79 6.51 8.60
CA LYS A 52 -1.61 5.35 8.26
C LYS A 52 -2.81 5.73 7.39
N GLY A 53 -3.46 6.85 7.72
CA GLY A 53 -4.61 7.33 6.97
C GLY A 53 -4.29 7.66 5.53
N ALA A 54 -3.14 8.31 5.30
CA ALA A 54 -2.70 8.64 3.95
C ALA A 54 -2.44 7.39 3.12
N ILE A 55 -1.80 6.39 3.72
CA ILE A 55 -1.49 5.13 3.05
C ILE A 55 -2.78 4.38 2.70
N LYS A 56 -3.68 4.27 3.65
CA LYS A 56 -4.98 3.64 3.44
C LYS A 56 -5.78 4.34 2.33
N SER A 57 -5.83 5.67 2.37
CA SER A 57 -6.52 6.45 1.35
C SER A 57 -5.97 6.22 -0.03
N SER A 58 -4.65 6.14 -0.16
CA SER A 58 -4.02 5.88 -1.46
C SER A 58 -4.43 4.54 -2.03
N ILE A 59 -4.49 3.51 -1.19
CA ILE A 59 -4.92 2.19 -1.62
C ILE A 59 -6.36 2.22 -2.10
N LEU A 60 -7.24 2.87 -1.33
CA LEU A 60 -8.66 2.96 -1.69
C LEU A 60 -8.88 3.75 -2.96
N LYS A 61 -8.09 4.80 -3.20
CA LYS A 61 -8.20 5.61 -4.41
C LYS A 61 -7.86 4.83 -5.67
N GLN A 62 -7.10 3.76 -5.56
CA GLN A 62 -6.78 2.92 -6.70
C GLN A 62 -7.89 1.92 -7.05
N GLY A 63 -8.97 1.91 -6.29
CA GLY A 63 -10.09 1.03 -6.54
C GLY A 63 -10.04 -0.29 -5.80
N PHE A 64 -9.10 -0.46 -4.89
CA PHE A 64 -9.01 -1.65 -4.05
C PHE A 64 -9.78 -1.46 -2.75
N THR A 65 -10.12 -2.57 -2.11
CA THR A 65 -10.77 -2.54 -0.80
C THR A 65 -9.87 -3.19 0.23
N LEU A 66 -9.98 -2.71 1.47
CA LEU A 66 -9.24 -3.29 2.59
C LEU A 66 -10.13 -4.29 3.31
N GLY A 67 -9.64 -5.48 3.40
CA GLY A 67 -10.37 -6.55 4.08
C GLY A 67 -10.06 -6.65 5.56
#